data_56e381dbff0382c845c006f75eed7ed1
#
_entry.id   56e381dbff0382c845c006f75eed7ed1
#
_cell.length_a   1.000
_cell.length_b   1.000
_cell.length_c   1.000
_cell.angle_alpha   90.00
_cell.angle_beta   90.00
_cell.angle_gamma   90.00
#
_symmetry.space_group_name_H-M   'P 1'
#
loop_
_entity.id
_entity.type
_entity.pdbx_description
1 polymer ?
#
loop_
_entity_poly.entity_id
_entity_poly.type
_entity_poly.pdbx_seq_one_letter_code
_entity_poly.pdbx_strand_id
1 'polypeptide(L)'
;ATPTALMVGTGRGAQLGVLIRGPQILEATKQVNTIALDKTGTITTGKMSVHELHLALGVEETEFLTVAGSLENASEHPIGQAVSKYSSERAELVTPDDFQSTPGRGVQGVVNGRVAIVGNPDWINTEWGLTPDSDWVRTHQEQGRTVIAVVWDGQVKGLIGVSDTVKPDSVSAIAKFNRMGLTPVLISGDNQAAAEQVAQEVGIDKVFAGVLPEDKVQIISQLQSEGQIVAMVGDGVNDAAALIQADLGMSMGSGTDVAIEASDITLTNSNLTSAATGIELARKTLSTIKGNLFWAFAYNSAAIPLA
;
A
#
# COMPACT_ATOMS: atom_id res chain seq x y z
N ALA A 1 3.56 35.35 -19.02
CA ALA A 1 2.31 34.67 -18.67
C ALA A 1 2.51 33.14 -18.47
N THR A 2 3.07 32.41 -19.45
CA THR A 2 3.26 30.96 -19.35
C THR A 2 4.25 30.53 -18.28
N PRO A 3 5.48 31.13 -18.17
CA PRO A 3 6.41 30.81 -17.09
C PRO A 3 5.83 31.10 -15.70
N THR A 4 5.09 32.18 -15.54
CA THR A 4 4.46 32.56 -14.27
C THR A 4 3.41 31.55 -13.84
N ALA A 5 2.54 31.10 -14.75
CA ALA A 5 1.52 30.10 -14.45
C ALA A 5 2.15 28.76 -14.06
N LEU A 6 3.26 28.37 -14.72
CA LEU A 6 4.04 27.18 -14.35
C LEU A 6 4.65 27.32 -12.94
N MET A 7 5.32 28.42 -12.66
CA MET A 7 5.93 28.67 -11.32
C MET A 7 4.89 28.67 -10.21
N VAL A 8 3.73 29.31 -10.42
CA VAL A 8 2.65 29.34 -9.42
C VAL A 8 2.06 27.93 -9.25
N GLY A 9 1.83 27.20 -10.34
CA GLY A 9 1.27 25.85 -10.31
C GLY A 9 2.18 24.87 -9.59
N THR A 10 3.48 24.82 -9.95
CA THR A 10 4.46 23.92 -9.31
C THR A 10 4.74 24.34 -7.86
N GLY A 11 4.82 25.65 -7.58
CA GLY A 11 4.98 26.16 -6.22
C GLY A 11 3.79 25.81 -5.32
N ARG A 12 2.55 25.88 -5.85
CA ARG A 12 1.35 25.43 -5.14
C ARG A 12 1.37 23.92 -4.94
N GLY A 13 1.85 23.15 -5.94
CA GLY A 13 2.08 21.72 -5.82
C GLY A 13 2.98 21.36 -4.65
N ALA A 14 4.13 22.00 -4.57
CA ALA A 14 5.10 21.78 -3.50
C ALA A 14 4.49 22.06 -2.10
N GLN A 15 3.69 23.14 -1.96
CA GLN A 15 2.97 23.42 -0.72
C GLN A 15 1.93 22.38 -0.35
N LEU A 16 1.38 21.67 -1.33
CA LEU A 16 0.41 20.59 -1.15
C LEU A 16 1.09 19.20 -1.05
N GLY A 17 2.42 19.16 -1.01
CA GLY A 17 3.17 17.93 -0.96
C GLY A 17 3.26 17.18 -2.30
N VAL A 18 3.14 17.89 -3.42
CA VAL A 18 3.22 17.34 -4.78
C VAL A 18 4.37 18.01 -5.52
N LEU A 19 5.44 17.26 -5.79
CA LEU A 19 6.61 17.74 -6.52
C LEU A 19 6.54 17.28 -7.98
N ILE A 20 6.40 18.21 -8.91
CA ILE A 20 6.31 17.96 -10.36
C ILE A 20 7.66 18.27 -11.00
N ARG A 21 8.28 17.30 -11.70
CA ARG A 21 9.64 17.44 -12.22
C ARG A 21 9.79 18.34 -13.45
N GLY A 22 8.74 18.62 -14.17
CA GLY A 22 8.85 19.46 -15.36
C GLY A 22 7.52 19.79 -16.03
N PRO A 23 7.53 20.74 -17.00
CA PRO A 23 6.31 21.19 -17.67
C PRO A 23 5.69 20.12 -18.59
N GLN A 24 6.48 19.17 -19.12
CA GLN A 24 6.01 18.08 -19.98
C GLN A 24 5.00 17.19 -19.24
N ILE A 25 5.18 17.01 -17.93
CA ILE A 25 4.31 16.21 -17.05
C ILE A 25 2.88 16.78 -17.01
N LEU A 26 2.74 18.11 -17.15
CA LEU A 26 1.41 18.74 -17.19
C LEU A 26 0.59 18.29 -18.41
N GLU A 27 1.24 18.01 -19.53
CA GLU A 27 0.57 17.51 -20.74
C GLU A 27 0.18 16.03 -20.59
N ALA A 28 1.07 15.22 -20.06
CA ALA A 28 0.80 13.81 -19.77
C ALA A 28 -0.41 13.67 -18.83
N THR A 29 -0.48 14.44 -17.73
CA THR A 29 -1.58 14.37 -16.76
C THR A 29 -2.96 14.66 -17.37
N LYS A 30 -3.03 15.44 -18.46
CA LYS A 30 -4.30 15.75 -19.12
C LYS A 30 -4.88 14.53 -19.84
N GLN A 31 -4.03 13.71 -20.40
CA GLN A 31 -4.41 12.59 -21.25
C GLN A 31 -4.70 11.32 -20.45
N VAL A 32 -4.15 11.18 -19.23
CA VAL A 32 -4.35 10.02 -18.37
C VAL A 32 -5.83 9.73 -18.19
N ASN A 33 -6.21 8.47 -18.45
CA ASN A 33 -7.55 7.92 -18.27
C ASN A 33 -7.59 6.69 -17.35
N THR A 34 -6.43 6.07 -17.09
CA THR A 34 -6.29 4.91 -16.22
C THR A 34 -5.23 5.19 -15.16
N ILE A 35 -5.48 4.78 -13.92
CA ILE A 35 -4.52 4.88 -12.82
C ILE A 35 -4.25 3.50 -12.24
N ALA A 36 -3.06 2.98 -12.50
CA ALA A 36 -2.57 1.74 -11.94
C ALA A 36 -1.95 2.01 -10.56
N LEU A 37 -2.36 1.24 -9.58
CA LEU A 37 -2.00 1.42 -8.18
C LEU A 37 -1.33 0.15 -7.67
N ASP A 38 -0.11 0.26 -7.14
CA ASP A 38 0.45 -0.82 -6.33
C ASP A 38 -0.35 -0.99 -5.03
N LYS A 39 -0.34 -2.19 -4.45
CA LYS A 39 -1.02 -2.44 -3.17
C LYS A 39 -0.20 -1.91 -1.99
N THR A 40 0.99 -2.49 -1.82
CA THR A 40 1.80 -2.33 -0.60
C THR A 40 2.43 -0.94 -0.53
N GLY A 41 2.26 -0.23 0.59
CA GLY A 41 2.77 1.13 0.76
C GLY A 41 2.02 2.20 -0.05
N THR A 42 1.21 1.84 -1.04
CA THR A 42 0.42 2.75 -1.88
C THR A 42 -1.05 2.79 -1.45
N ILE A 43 -1.82 1.72 -1.64
CA ILE A 43 -3.19 1.59 -1.13
C ILE A 43 -3.19 1.24 0.35
N THR A 44 -2.23 0.41 0.77
CA THR A 44 -2.03 0.00 2.16
C THR A 44 -0.86 0.75 2.78
N THR A 45 -0.71 0.64 4.09
CA THR A 45 0.35 1.32 4.84
C THR A 45 1.74 0.70 4.67
N GLY A 46 1.82 -0.53 4.15
CA GLY A 46 3.02 -1.36 4.16
C GLY A 46 3.37 -1.89 5.55
N LYS A 47 2.48 -1.70 6.54
CA LYS A 47 2.68 -2.14 7.93
C LYS A 47 1.64 -3.18 8.28
N MET A 48 2.13 -4.29 8.83
CA MET A 48 1.27 -5.34 9.35
C MET A 48 0.48 -4.88 10.57
N SER A 49 -0.74 -5.37 10.72
CA SER A 49 -1.59 -5.18 11.91
C SER A 49 -2.36 -6.45 12.23
N VAL A 50 -2.68 -6.64 13.51
CA VAL A 50 -3.59 -7.70 13.95
C VAL A 50 -5.01 -7.33 13.54
N HIS A 51 -5.66 -8.25 12.84
CA HIS A 51 -7.00 -8.06 12.29
C HIS A 51 -8.05 -8.78 13.13
N GLU A 52 -7.73 -10.01 13.53
CA GLU A 52 -8.69 -10.88 14.23
C GLU A 52 -7.95 -11.88 15.12
N LEU A 53 -8.57 -12.22 16.24
CA LEU A 53 -8.13 -13.26 17.17
C LEU A 53 -9.15 -14.39 17.17
N HIS A 54 -8.68 -15.63 17.18
CA HIS A 54 -9.49 -16.83 17.37
C HIS A 54 -8.96 -17.60 18.56
N LEU A 55 -9.64 -17.51 19.69
CA LEU A 55 -9.21 -18.11 20.95
C LEU A 55 -9.81 -19.50 21.11
N ALA A 56 -9.02 -20.43 21.64
CA ALA A 56 -9.53 -21.72 22.06
C ALA A 56 -10.48 -21.58 23.28
N LEU A 57 -11.39 -22.53 23.42
CA LEU A 57 -12.37 -22.48 24.49
C LEU A 57 -11.72 -22.38 25.88
N GLY A 58 -12.13 -21.40 26.68
CA GLY A 58 -11.64 -21.18 28.04
C GLY A 58 -10.30 -20.45 28.14
N VAL A 59 -9.77 -19.92 27.04
CA VAL A 59 -8.59 -19.07 27.02
C VAL A 59 -9.01 -17.61 27.20
N GLU A 60 -8.44 -16.96 28.21
CA GLU A 60 -8.65 -15.53 28.45
C GLU A 60 -7.81 -14.68 27.49
N GLU A 61 -8.43 -13.67 26.86
CA GLU A 61 -7.77 -12.84 25.86
C GLU A 61 -6.53 -12.12 26.41
N THR A 62 -6.61 -11.62 27.64
CA THR A 62 -5.48 -10.93 28.28
C THR A 62 -4.27 -11.86 28.47
N GLU A 63 -4.50 -13.12 28.91
CA GLU A 63 -3.44 -14.12 29.06
C GLU A 63 -2.84 -14.47 27.70
N PHE A 64 -3.70 -14.67 26.69
CA PHE A 64 -3.28 -14.97 25.31
C PHE A 64 -2.41 -13.86 24.75
N LEU A 65 -2.82 -12.59 24.89
CA LEU A 65 -2.07 -11.44 24.42
C LEU A 65 -0.78 -11.22 25.20
N THR A 66 -0.77 -11.49 26.53
CA THR A 66 0.47 -11.45 27.32
C THR A 66 1.49 -12.44 26.77
N VAL A 67 1.11 -13.69 26.49
CA VAL A 67 2.05 -14.72 26.02
C VAL A 67 2.50 -14.40 24.58
N ALA A 68 1.57 -14.19 23.66
CA ALA A 68 1.88 -13.93 22.26
C ALA A 68 2.70 -12.63 22.11
N GLY A 69 2.25 -11.57 22.76
CA GLY A 69 2.89 -10.26 22.68
C GLY A 69 4.28 -10.24 23.30
N SER A 70 4.49 -10.95 24.42
CA SER A 70 5.81 -11.03 25.07
C SER A 70 6.85 -11.73 24.19
N LEU A 71 6.49 -12.86 23.58
CA LEU A 71 7.38 -13.56 22.64
C LEU A 71 7.68 -12.70 21.41
N GLU A 72 6.65 -12.13 20.81
CA GLU A 72 6.80 -11.35 19.59
C GLU A 72 7.46 -9.97 19.83
N ASN A 73 7.45 -9.47 21.07
CA ASN A 73 8.20 -8.26 21.44
C ASN A 73 9.72 -8.44 21.38
N ALA A 74 10.20 -9.67 21.46
CA ALA A 74 11.61 -10.01 21.28
C ALA A 74 11.96 -10.26 19.79
N SER A 75 10.98 -10.20 18.88
CA SER A 75 11.14 -10.43 17.45
C SER A 75 11.27 -9.13 16.68
N GLU A 76 12.21 -9.07 15.72
CA GLU A 76 12.34 -7.95 14.78
C GLU A 76 11.43 -8.09 13.55
N HIS A 77 10.72 -9.20 13.41
CA HIS A 77 9.88 -9.48 12.25
C HIS A 77 8.65 -8.56 12.21
N PRO A 78 8.22 -8.01 11.04
CA PRO A 78 7.07 -7.11 10.94
C PRO A 78 5.77 -7.65 11.55
N ILE A 79 5.52 -8.96 11.42
CA ILE A 79 4.38 -9.63 12.05
C ILE A 79 4.51 -9.58 13.59
N GLY A 80 5.71 -9.88 14.10
CA GLY A 80 5.99 -9.81 15.54
C GLY A 80 5.76 -8.41 16.11
N GLN A 81 6.25 -7.39 15.42
CA GLN A 81 6.02 -6.00 15.81
C GLN A 81 4.52 -5.64 15.83
N ALA A 82 3.75 -6.14 14.87
CA ALA A 82 2.30 -5.92 14.84
C ALA A 82 1.59 -6.58 16.03
N VAL A 83 1.93 -7.84 16.32
CA VAL A 83 1.36 -8.59 17.46
C VAL A 83 1.78 -7.97 18.78
N SER A 84 3.06 -7.65 18.95
CA SER A 84 3.58 -7.00 20.16
C SER A 84 2.88 -5.66 20.42
N LYS A 85 2.75 -4.82 19.40
CA LYS A 85 2.05 -3.54 19.50
C LYS A 85 0.60 -3.72 19.91
N TYR A 86 -0.14 -4.59 19.20
CA TYR A 86 -1.54 -4.86 19.49
C TYR A 86 -1.74 -5.36 20.93
N SER A 87 -0.85 -6.25 21.36
CA SER A 87 -0.89 -6.85 22.71
C SER A 87 -0.55 -5.83 23.81
N SER A 88 0.46 -4.99 23.62
CA SER A 88 0.89 -3.99 24.60
C SER A 88 -0.16 -2.92 24.90
N GLU A 89 -1.12 -2.69 24.00
CA GLU A 89 -2.25 -1.79 24.23
C GLU A 89 -3.35 -2.41 25.10
N ARG A 90 -3.32 -3.75 25.36
CA ARG A 90 -4.41 -4.53 25.97
C ARG A 90 -3.97 -5.43 27.12
N ALA A 91 -2.66 -5.73 27.20
CA ALA A 91 -2.08 -6.63 28.19
C ALA A 91 -0.69 -6.17 28.60
N GLU A 92 -0.26 -6.55 29.79
CA GLU A 92 1.11 -6.33 30.25
C GLU A 92 2.04 -7.35 29.59
N LEU A 93 3.11 -6.86 28.94
CA LEU A 93 4.13 -7.71 28.35
C LEU A 93 5.28 -7.89 29.31
N VAL A 94 5.85 -9.11 29.29
CA VAL A 94 7.02 -9.48 30.08
C VAL A 94 8.17 -9.89 29.16
N THR A 95 9.40 -9.79 29.66
CA THR A 95 10.55 -10.28 28.89
C THR A 95 10.54 -11.81 28.91
N PRO A 96 10.56 -12.49 27.74
CA PRO A 96 10.63 -13.94 27.70
C PRO A 96 12.03 -14.42 28.07
N ASP A 97 12.11 -15.55 28.76
CA ASP A 97 13.34 -16.29 28.96
C ASP A 97 13.56 -17.28 27.81
N ASP A 98 14.81 -17.69 27.56
CA ASP A 98 15.21 -18.71 26.56
C ASP A 98 14.61 -18.46 25.16
N PHE A 99 14.53 -17.19 24.76
CA PHE A 99 13.96 -16.80 23.46
C PHE A 99 14.78 -17.34 22.29
N GLN A 100 14.08 -17.96 21.35
CA GLN A 100 14.64 -18.46 20.10
C GLN A 100 13.74 -18.07 18.93
N SER A 101 14.36 -17.58 17.84
CA SER A 101 13.67 -17.29 16.57
C SER A 101 14.09 -18.26 15.51
N THR A 102 13.13 -18.86 14.81
CA THR A 102 13.35 -19.73 13.65
C THR A 102 12.90 -18.97 12.39
N PRO A 103 13.83 -18.52 11.54
CA PRO A 103 13.49 -17.70 10.37
C PRO A 103 12.42 -18.33 9.49
N GLY A 104 11.40 -17.54 9.15
CA GLY A 104 10.27 -17.94 8.29
C GLY A 104 9.27 -18.91 8.95
N ARG A 105 9.47 -19.29 10.22
CA ARG A 105 8.60 -20.24 10.93
C ARG A 105 7.93 -19.64 12.15
N GLY A 106 8.71 -19.06 13.07
CA GLY A 106 8.14 -18.48 14.29
C GLY A 106 9.17 -18.27 15.40
N VAL A 107 8.67 -18.05 16.61
CA VAL A 107 9.43 -17.80 17.82
C VAL A 107 8.99 -18.72 18.96
N GLN A 108 9.88 -19.02 19.88
CA GLN A 108 9.61 -19.79 21.08
C GLN A 108 10.38 -19.23 22.27
N GLY A 109 9.93 -19.51 23.47
CA GLY A 109 10.59 -19.10 24.70
C GLY A 109 9.74 -19.41 25.93
N VAL A 110 10.17 -18.90 27.10
CA VAL A 110 9.43 -19.09 28.35
C VAL A 110 8.81 -17.77 28.79
N VAL A 111 7.50 -17.76 28.94
CA VAL A 111 6.72 -16.58 29.39
C VAL A 111 5.98 -16.97 30.68
N ASN A 112 6.24 -16.26 31.76
CA ASN A 112 5.65 -16.55 33.08
C ASN A 112 5.85 -18.03 33.51
N GLY A 113 7.04 -18.60 33.25
CA GLY A 113 7.39 -19.98 33.60
C GLY A 113 6.77 -21.05 32.70
N ARG A 114 6.10 -20.69 31.59
CA ARG A 114 5.51 -21.62 30.62
C ARG A 114 6.26 -21.57 29.30
N VAL A 115 6.58 -22.72 28.74
CA VAL A 115 7.12 -22.84 27.40
C VAL A 115 6.00 -22.48 26.42
N ALA A 116 6.26 -21.47 25.59
CA ALA A 116 5.29 -20.98 24.61
C ALA A 116 5.94 -20.85 23.22
N ILE A 117 5.10 -20.99 22.19
CA ILE A 117 5.50 -20.96 20.79
C ILE A 117 4.49 -20.08 20.03
N VAL A 118 5.00 -19.22 19.18
CA VAL A 118 4.18 -18.41 18.26
C VAL A 118 4.75 -18.57 16.86
N GLY A 119 3.93 -19.00 15.91
CA GLY A 119 4.44 -19.19 14.56
C GLY A 119 3.45 -19.72 13.54
N ASN A 120 3.99 -20.10 12.40
CA ASN A 120 3.22 -20.64 11.28
C ASN A 120 2.46 -21.92 11.69
N PRO A 121 1.15 -22.04 11.38
CA PRO A 121 0.34 -23.22 11.70
C PRO A 121 0.91 -24.54 11.19
N ASP A 122 1.44 -24.57 9.96
CA ASP A 122 2.02 -25.80 9.38
C ASP A 122 3.30 -26.23 10.08
N TRP A 123 4.13 -25.25 10.49
CA TRP A 123 5.32 -25.53 11.29
C TRP A 123 4.97 -26.13 12.65
N ILE A 124 3.98 -25.55 13.34
CA ILE A 124 3.50 -26.04 14.63
C ILE A 124 2.95 -27.46 14.50
N ASN A 125 2.21 -27.73 13.44
CA ASN A 125 1.70 -29.08 13.17
C ASN A 125 2.85 -30.08 12.91
N THR A 126 3.83 -29.70 12.09
CA THR A 126 4.93 -30.59 11.69
C THR A 126 5.88 -30.92 12.85
N GLU A 127 6.23 -29.91 13.66
CA GLU A 127 7.25 -30.10 14.73
C GLU A 127 6.65 -30.65 16.02
N TRP A 128 5.43 -30.28 16.37
CA TRP A 128 4.80 -30.68 17.65
C TRP A 128 3.56 -31.54 17.50
N GLY A 129 3.11 -31.84 16.26
CA GLY A 129 1.90 -32.61 16.01
C GLY A 129 0.61 -31.93 16.48
N LEU A 130 0.65 -30.62 16.69
CA LEU A 130 -0.49 -29.83 17.15
C LEU A 130 -1.23 -29.27 15.93
N THR A 131 -2.52 -29.56 15.80
CA THR A 131 -3.33 -29.12 14.66
C THR A 131 -4.16 -27.91 15.07
N PRO A 132 -3.82 -26.71 14.56
CA PRO A 132 -4.68 -25.51 14.68
C PRO A 132 -6.00 -25.72 13.94
N ASP A 133 -7.00 -24.85 14.22
CA ASP A 133 -8.27 -24.86 13.48
C ASP A 133 -8.01 -24.62 11.98
N SER A 134 -8.02 -25.71 11.22
CA SER A 134 -7.65 -25.71 9.80
C SER A 134 -8.64 -24.94 8.93
N ASP A 135 -9.92 -24.91 9.29
CA ASP A 135 -10.94 -24.18 8.53
C ASP A 135 -10.77 -22.67 8.73
N TRP A 136 -10.50 -22.22 9.96
CA TRP A 136 -10.20 -20.84 10.23
C TRP A 136 -8.90 -20.38 9.54
N VAL A 137 -7.85 -21.21 9.63
CA VAL A 137 -6.55 -20.94 8.96
C VAL A 137 -6.75 -20.78 7.46
N ARG A 138 -7.43 -21.76 6.81
CA ARG A 138 -7.67 -21.73 5.36
C ARG A 138 -8.46 -20.51 4.95
N THR A 139 -9.57 -20.21 5.63
CA THR A 139 -10.44 -19.07 5.31
C THR A 139 -9.67 -17.74 5.35
N HIS A 140 -8.81 -17.56 6.35
CA HIS A 140 -8.05 -16.32 6.49
C HIS A 140 -6.90 -16.22 5.51
N GLN A 141 -6.23 -17.36 5.21
CA GLN A 141 -5.18 -17.39 4.19
C GLN A 141 -5.75 -17.17 2.77
N GLU A 142 -6.93 -17.71 2.46
CA GLU A 142 -7.64 -17.42 1.21
C GLU A 142 -7.98 -15.92 1.08
N GLN A 143 -8.25 -15.24 2.19
CA GLN A 143 -8.42 -13.78 2.26
C GLN A 143 -7.10 -12.98 2.27
N GLY A 144 -5.94 -13.65 2.08
CA GLY A 144 -4.63 -13.01 2.06
C GLY A 144 -4.10 -12.51 3.40
N ARG A 145 -4.68 -13.00 4.48
CA ARG A 145 -4.16 -12.77 5.83
C ARG A 145 -3.07 -13.77 6.15
N THR A 146 -2.03 -13.33 6.83
CA THR A 146 -1.08 -14.24 7.46
C THR A 146 -1.66 -14.71 8.78
N VAL A 147 -1.73 -16.03 8.97
CA VAL A 147 -2.20 -16.64 10.21
C VAL A 147 -0.99 -17.13 11.00
N ILE A 148 -0.93 -16.80 12.28
CA ILE A 148 0.00 -17.36 13.24
C ILE A 148 -0.77 -18.06 14.36
N ALA A 149 -0.24 -19.19 14.83
CA ALA A 149 -0.80 -19.93 15.94
C ALA A 149 0.03 -19.71 17.22
N VAL A 150 -0.64 -19.68 18.35
CA VAL A 150 -0.05 -19.52 19.68
C VAL A 150 -0.28 -20.76 20.49
N VAL A 151 0.79 -21.30 21.05
CA VAL A 151 0.82 -22.59 21.76
C VAL A 151 1.48 -22.42 23.11
N TRP A 152 0.90 -22.99 24.14
CA TRP A 152 1.54 -23.31 25.42
C TRP A 152 0.88 -24.49 26.11
N ASP A 153 1.56 -25.11 27.06
CA ASP A 153 1.10 -26.33 27.76
C ASP A 153 0.72 -27.46 26.79
N GLY A 154 1.42 -27.58 25.63
CA GLY A 154 1.19 -28.63 24.62
C GLY A 154 -0.14 -28.50 23.88
N GLN A 155 -0.76 -27.32 23.84
CA GLN A 155 -2.03 -27.08 23.18
C GLN A 155 -2.01 -25.77 22.37
N VAL A 156 -2.70 -25.77 21.23
CA VAL A 156 -3.02 -24.51 20.51
C VAL A 156 -4.03 -23.73 21.35
N LYS A 157 -3.64 -22.54 21.75
CA LYS A 157 -4.48 -21.64 22.57
C LYS A 157 -5.24 -20.62 21.74
N GLY A 158 -4.83 -20.43 20.51
CA GLY A 158 -5.54 -19.57 19.57
C GLY A 158 -4.73 -19.26 18.33
N LEU A 159 -5.34 -18.47 17.47
CA LEU A 159 -4.81 -18.01 16.19
C LEU A 159 -4.91 -16.49 16.11
N ILE A 160 -3.97 -15.88 15.41
CA ILE A 160 -3.95 -14.44 15.14
C ILE A 160 -3.89 -14.25 13.62
N GLY A 161 -4.88 -13.54 13.08
CA GLY A 161 -4.89 -13.09 11.68
C GLY A 161 -4.22 -11.71 11.57
N VAL A 162 -3.18 -11.63 10.74
CA VAL A 162 -2.39 -10.41 10.52
C VAL A 162 -2.40 -10.06 9.05
N SER A 163 -2.64 -8.80 8.72
CA SER A 163 -2.59 -8.31 7.34
C SER A 163 -2.07 -6.88 7.28
N ASP A 164 -1.70 -6.45 6.08
CA ASP A 164 -1.39 -5.05 5.81
C ASP A 164 -2.68 -4.21 5.84
N THR A 165 -2.59 -3.02 6.40
CA THR A 165 -3.75 -2.15 6.65
C THR A 165 -3.97 -1.20 5.48
N VAL A 166 -5.20 -1.15 4.96
CA VAL A 166 -5.62 -0.12 4.00
C VAL A 166 -5.48 1.28 4.63
N LYS A 167 -4.91 2.21 3.88
CA LYS A 167 -4.76 3.60 4.34
C LYS A 167 -6.13 4.26 4.54
N PRO A 168 -6.32 5.08 5.57
CA PRO A 168 -7.61 5.72 5.85
C PRO A 168 -8.14 6.57 4.70
N ASP A 169 -7.26 7.09 3.84
CA ASP A 169 -7.62 7.94 2.72
C ASP A 169 -7.80 7.19 1.39
N SER A 170 -7.50 5.89 1.32
CA SER A 170 -7.55 5.12 0.06
C SER A 170 -8.95 5.09 -0.55
N VAL A 171 -9.99 4.80 0.24
CA VAL A 171 -11.39 4.81 -0.25
C VAL A 171 -11.75 6.17 -0.86
N SER A 172 -11.41 7.26 -0.17
CA SER A 172 -11.69 8.61 -0.64
C SER A 172 -10.88 8.99 -1.88
N ALA A 173 -9.64 8.51 -1.99
CA ALA A 173 -8.78 8.70 -3.15
C ALA A 173 -9.33 8.00 -4.39
N ILE A 174 -9.73 6.73 -4.26
CA ILE A 174 -10.34 5.96 -5.35
C ILE A 174 -11.64 6.62 -5.83
N ALA A 175 -12.51 7.02 -4.91
CA ALA A 175 -13.72 7.77 -5.26
C ALA A 175 -13.41 9.09 -5.97
N LYS A 176 -12.31 9.77 -5.62
CA LYS A 176 -11.86 10.99 -6.29
C LYS A 176 -11.33 10.70 -7.70
N PHE A 177 -10.55 9.63 -7.91
CA PHE A 177 -10.10 9.21 -9.24
C PHE A 177 -11.30 8.94 -10.17
N ASN A 178 -12.29 8.17 -9.72
CA ASN A 178 -13.49 7.89 -10.48
C ASN A 178 -14.22 9.17 -10.88
N ARG A 179 -14.38 10.13 -9.95
CA ARG A 179 -15.00 11.45 -10.26
C ARG A 179 -14.22 12.29 -11.26
N MET A 180 -12.89 12.08 -11.34
CA MET A 180 -12.01 12.75 -12.32
C MET A 180 -12.01 12.07 -13.69
N GLY A 181 -12.80 10.99 -13.87
CA GLY A 181 -12.86 10.19 -15.09
C GLY A 181 -11.66 9.29 -15.29
N LEU A 182 -10.96 8.90 -14.20
CA LEU A 182 -9.86 7.93 -14.21
C LEU A 182 -10.42 6.57 -13.81
N THR A 183 -9.96 5.51 -14.47
CA THR A 183 -10.26 4.13 -14.12
C THR A 183 -9.16 3.57 -13.20
N PRO A 184 -9.43 3.34 -11.89
CA PRO A 184 -8.46 2.72 -11.01
C PRO A 184 -8.26 1.25 -11.33
N VAL A 185 -7.00 0.79 -11.27
CA VAL A 185 -6.60 -0.60 -11.47
C VAL A 185 -5.64 -0.98 -10.35
N LEU A 186 -5.91 -2.09 -9.66
CA LEU A 186 -5.00 -2.62 -8.64
C LEU A 186 -4.01 -3.60 -9.27
N ILE A 187 -2.73 -3.45 -8.93
CA ILE A 187 -1.67 -4.40 -9.28
C ILE A 187 -1.05 -4.90 -7.96
N SER A 188 -1.06 -6.23 -7.74
CA SER A 188 -0.57 -6.83 -6.49
C SER A 188 0.17 -8.14 -6.73
N GLY A 189 1.21 -8.37 -5.93
CA GLY A 189 1.90 -9.66 -5.86
C GLY A 189 1.13 -10.72 -5.06
N ASP A 190 0.08 -10.33 -4.34
CA ASP A 190 -0.72 -11.26 -3.54
C ASP A 190 -1.55 -12.21 -4.42
N ASN A 191 -2.07 -13.28 -3.80
CA ASN A 191 -3.02 -14.15 -4.46
C ASN A 191 -4.31 -13.41 -4.85
N GLN A 192 -5.09 -14.01 -5.76
CA GLN A 192 -6.29 -13.39 -6.35
C GLN A 192 -7.30 -12.94 -5.26
N ALA A 193 -7.62 -13.81 -4.31
CA ALA A 193 -8.61 -13.53 -3.28
C ALA A 193 -8.20 -12.36 -2.36
N ALA A 194 -6.92 -12.30 -1.98
CA ALA A 194 -6.37 -11.23 -1.18
C ALA A 194 -6.40 -9.87 -1.89
N ALA A 195 -6.03 -9.85 -3.17
CA ALA A 195 -6.05 -8.64 -3.96
C ALA A 195 -7.48 -8.15 -4.21
N GLU A 196 -8.41 -9.07 -4.51
CA GLU A 196 -9.84 -8.75 -4.69
C GLU A 196 -10.49 -8.21 -3.42
N GLN A 197 -10.14 -8.74 -2.25
CA GLN A 197 -10.65 -8.22 -0.98
C GLN A 197 -10.25 -6.75 -0.76
N VAL A 198 -8.97 -6.42 -0.97
CA VAL A 198 -8.50 -5.02 -0.86
C VAL A 198 -9.16 -4.14 -1.92
N ALA A 199 -9.28 -4.62 -3.15
CA ALA A 199 -9.93 -3.90 -4.23
C ALA A 199 -11.40 -3.60 -3.91
N GLN A 200 -12.15 -4.57 -3.40
CA GLN A 200 -13.54 -4.41 -2.97
C GLN A 200 -13.66 -3.39 -1.83
N GLU A 201 -12.78 -3.45 -0.84
CA GLU A 201 -12.77 -2.52 0.30
C GLU A 201 -12.58 -1.06 -0.15
N VAL A 202 -11.74 -0.83 -1.16
CA VAL A 202 -11.45 0.54 -1.64
C VAL A 202 -12.30 0.96 -2.85
N GLY A 203 -13.06 0.04 -3.46
CA GLY A 203 -13.93 0.31 -4.61
C GLY A 203 -13.19 0.30 -5.95
N ILE A 204 -12.30 -0.68 -6.17
CA ILE A 204 -11.61 -0.93 -7.45
C ILE A 204 -12.18 -2.20 -8.08
N ASP A 205 -12.60 -2.13 -9.36
CA ASP A 205 -13.18 -3.26 -10.08
C ASP A 205 -12.13 -4.10 -10.85
N LYS A 206 -11.06 -3.48 -11.35
CA LYS A 206 -10.04 -4.15 -12.17
C LYS A 206 -8.82 -4.49 -11.33
N VAL A 207 -8.49 -5.79 -11.24
CA VAL A 207 -7.40 -6.33 -10.40
C VAL A 207 -6.48 -7.20 -11.23
N PHE A 208 -5.18 -7.02 -11.07
CA PHE A 208 -4.12 -7.94 -11.49
C PHE A 208 -3.42 -8.47 -10.25
N ALA A 209 -3.62 -9.74 -9.96
CA ALA A 209 -3.08 -10.43 -8.79
C ALA A 209 -1.98 -11.42 -9.16
N GLY A 210 -1.15 -11.82 -8.18
CA GLY A 210 -0.05 -12.75 -8.39
C GLY A 210 1.06 -12.21 -9.29
N VAL A 211 1.20 -10.89 -9.40
CA VAL A 211 2.11 -10.22 -10.31
C VAL A 211 3.51 -10.16 -9.72
N LEU A 212 4.50 -10.75 -10.40
CA LEU A 212 5.89 -10.59 -10.00
C LEU A 212 6.35 -9.13 -10.26
N PRO A 213 7.35 -8.64 -9.51
CA PRO A 213 7.85 -7.26 -9.69
C PRO A 213 8.24 -6.94 -11.14
N GLU A 214 8.89 -7.88 -11.82
CA GLU A 214 9.32 -7.78 -13.24
C GLU A 214 8.13 -7.74 -14.22
N ASP A 215 6.98 -8.34 -13.85
CA ASP A 215 5.81 -8.41 -14.74
C ASP A 215 4.92 -7.17 -14.64
N LYS A 216 5.10 -6.31 -13.62
CA LYS A 216 4.34 -5.05 -13.52
C LYS A 216 4.49 -4.17 -14.76
N VAL A 217 5.68 -4.14 -15.36
CA VAL A 217 5.97 -3.43 -16.61
C VAL A 217 5.11 -3.96 -17.76
N GLN A 218 4.93 -5.29 -17.83
CA GLN A 218 4.13 -5.92 -18.90
C GLN A 218 2.66 -5.54 -18.78
N ILE A 219 2.13 -5.46 -17.54
CA ILE A 219 0.75 -5.03 -17.30
C ILE A 219 0.52 -3.59 -17.74
N ILE A 220 1.46 -2.68 -17.40
CA ILE A 220 1.40 -1.29 -17.89
C ILE A 220 1.42 -1.25 -19.42
N SER A 221 2.34 -1.99 -20.04
CA SER A 221 2.44 -2.07 -21.52
C SER A 221 1.18 -2.67 -22.14
N GLN A 222 0.56 -3.67 -21.52
CA GLN A 222 -0.70 -4.25 -21.97
C GLN A 222 -1.82 -3.19 -21.94
N LEU A 223 -2.00 -2.48 -20.84
CA LEU A 223 -2.99 -1.41 -20.71
C LEU A 223 -2.79 -0.32 -21.79
N GLN A 224 -1.52 0.07 -22.03
CA GLN A 224 -1.18 1.03 -23.08
C GLN A 224 -1.51 0.50 -24.48
N SER A 225 -1.27 -0.79 -24.74
CA SER A 225 -1.62 -1.44 -26.03
C SER A 225 -3.14 -1.52 -26.27
N GLU A 226 -3.94 -1.53 -25.18
CA GLU A 226 -5.39 -1.43 -25.21
C GLU A 226 -5.90 0.01 -25.45
N GLY A 227 -5.00 0.97 -25.64
CA GLY A 227 -5.31 2.39 -25.88
C GLY A 227 -5.51 3.20 -24.62
N GLN A 228 -5.14 2.67 -23.44
CA GLN A 228 -5.16 3.41 -22.21
C GLN A 228 -3.94 4.33 -22.09
N ILE A 229 -4.12 5.50 -21.50
CA ILE A 229 -3.02 6.38 -21.08
C ILE A 229 -2.91 6.26 -19.56
N VAL A 230 -1.83 5.61 -19.12
CA VAL A 230 -1.70 5.03 -17.79
C VAL A 230 -0.84 5.91 -16.89
N ALA A 231 -1.40 6.33 -15.74
CA ALA A 231 -0.61 6.74 -14.59
C ALA A 231 -0.30 5.51 -13.73
N MET A 232 0.92 5.39 -13.21
CA MET A 232 1.31 4.38 -12.21
C MET A 232 1.67 5.07 -10.90
N VAL A 233 1.13 4.56 -9.78
CA VAL A 233 1.48 4.99 -8.42
C VAL A 233 2.10 3.82 -7.68
N GLY A 234 3.30 4.01 -7.14
CA GLY A 234 4.03 3.00 -6.38
C GLY A 234 4.96 3.61 -5.34
N ASP A 235 5.52 2.80 -4.46
CA ASP A 235 6.42 3.27 -3.39
C ASP A 235 7.78 2.56 -3.35
N GLY A 236 7.93 1.41 -4.00
CA GLY A 236 9.06 0.51 -3.86
C GLY A 236 10.06 0.50 -5.03
N VAL A 237 11.22 -0.11 -4.79
CA VAL A 237 12.22 -0.43 -5.82
C VAL A 237 11.59 -1.28 -6.93
N ASN A 238 10.68 -2.17 -6.54
CA ASN A 238 9.99 -3.10 -7.44
C ASN A 238 9.06 -2.39 -8.44
N ASP A 239 8.71 -1.12 -8.18
CA ASP A 239 7.82 -0.34 -9.03
C ASP A 239 8.57 0.57 -9.99
N ALA A 240 9.87 0.80 -9.79
CA ALA A 240 10.65 1.78 -10.56
C ALA A 240 10.52 1.57 -12.07
N ALA A 241 10.64 0.33 -12.54
CA ALA A 241 10.50 0.01 -13.97
C ALA A 241 9.08 0.27 -14.49
N ALA A 242 8.04 -0.04 -13.69
CA ALA A 242 6.65 0.23 -14.05
C ALA A 242 6.32 1.74 -14.01
N LEU A 243 6.93 2.50 -13.08
CA LEU A 243 6.81 3.97 -13.03
C LEU A 243 7.39 4.62 -14.28
N ILE A 244 8.56 4.13 -14.76
CA ILE A 244 9.19 4.62 -16.00
C ILE A 244 8.38 4.22 -17.25
N GLN A 245 7.79 3.02 -17.27
CA GLN A 245 6.99 2.54 -18.39
C GLN A 245 5.68 3.28 -18.54
N ALA A 246 5.08 3.73 -17.45
CA ALA A 246 3.81 4.45 -17.46
C ALA A 246 3.92 5.81 -18.19
N ASP A 247 2.79 6.31 -18.73
CA ASP A 247 2.73 7.64 -19.34
C ASP A 247 2.88 8.75 -18.29
N LEU A 248 2.63 8.40 -17.01
CA LEU A 248 2.83 9.27 -15.85
C LEU A 248 3.24 8.42 -14.65
N GLY A 249 4.49 8.47 -14.22
CA GLY A 249 4.97 7.81 -13.00
C GLY A 249 4.81 8.70 -11.77
N MET A 250 4.23 8.16 -10.70
CA MET A 250 4.02 8.86 -9.42
C MET A 250 4.57 8.03 -8.28
N SER A 251 5.53 8.55 -7.52
CA SER A 251 6.08 7.87 -6.33
C SER A 251 5.49 8.43 -5.04
N MET A 252 5.23 7.53 -4.07
CA MET A 252 4.89 7.92 -2.70
C MET A 252 6.12 8.47 -1.99
N GLY A 253 5.97 9.45 -1.11
CA GLY A 253 7.07 10.08 -0.39
C GLY A 253 7.78 9.19 0.64
N SER A 254 7.12 8.09 1.03
CA SER A 254 7.72 6.99 1.78
C SER A 254 8.52 6.02 0.90
N GLY A 255 8.51 6.24 -0.41
CA GLY A 255 9.17 5.39 -1.40
C GLY A 255 10.69 5.46 -1.31
N THR A 256 11.34 4.50 -1.94
CA THR A 256 12.78 4.45 -2.05
C THR A 256 13.32 5.55 -2.98
N ASP A 257 14.59 5.94 -2.81
CA ASP A 257 15.25 6.91 -3.68
C ASP A 257 15.14 6.51 -5.16
N VAL A 258 15.23 5.22 -5.44
CA VAL A 258 15.11 4.68 -6.81
C VAL A 258 13.71 4.92 -7.39
N ALA A 259 12.65 4.69 -6.62
CA ALA A 259 11.27 4.95 -7.06
C ALA A 259 11.03 6.47 -7.23
N ILE A 260 11.58 7.27 -6.32
CA ILE A 260 11.54 8.73 -6.41
C ILE A 260 12.22 9.19 -7.70
N GLU A 261 13.42 8.71 -8.02
CA GLU A 261 14.14 9.06 -9.25
C GLU A 261 13.43 8.62 -10.53
N ALA A 262 12.71 7.51 -10.48
CA ALA A 262 11.96 6.95 -11.60
C ALA A 262 10.63 7.67 -11.87
N SER A 263 10.17 8.55 -10.98
CA SER A 263 8.85 9.18 -11.07
C SER A 263 8.86 10.57 -11.68
N ASP A 264 7.79 10.93 -12.34
CA ASP A 264 7.49 12.27 -12.86
C ASP A 264 6.94 13.20 -11.77
N ILE A 265 6.19 12.61 -10.83
CA ILE A 265 5.60 13.31 -9.68
C ILE A 265 5.99 12.57 -8.41
N THR A 266 6.53 13.29 -7.44
CA THR A 266 6.78 12.76 -6.10
C THR A 266 5.76 13.33 -5.12
N LEU A 267 5.09 12.45 -4.37
CA LEU A 267 4.12 12.80 -3.34
C LEU A 267 4.85 12.78 -1.99
N THR A 268 5.17 13.93 -1.43
CA THR A 268 6.00 14.05 -0.21
C THR A 268 5.32 13.56 1.06
N ASN A 269 4.01 13.36 1.01
CA ASN A 269 3.24 12.71 2.06
C ASN A 269 2.81 11.31 1.60
N SER A 270 2.50 10.45 2.56
CA SER A 270 2.11 9.06 2.27
C SER A 270 0.61 8.89 1.93
N ASN A 271 -0.11 9.99 1.65
CA ASN A 271 -1.55 9.95 1.37
C ASN A 271 -1.82 9.73 -0.11
N LEU A 272 -2.65 8.75 -0.44
CA LEU A 272 -3.04 8.46 -1.81
C LEU A 272 -3.89 9.59 -2.44
N THR A 273 -4.65 10.33 -1.63
CA THR A 273 -5.41 11.51 -2.08
C THR A 273 -4.53 12.60 -2.69
N SER A 274 -3.24 12.63 -2.35
CA SER A 274 -2.27 13.56 -2.93
C SER A 274 -1.99 13.27 -4.40
N ALA A 275 -2.07 12.00 -4.85
CA ALA A 275 -1.97 11.66 -6.26
C ALA A 275 -3.11 12.29 -7.06
N ALA A 276 -4.35 12.17 -6.58
CA ALA A 276 -5.50 12.83 -7.19
C ALA A 276 -5.37 14.36 -7.21
N THR A 277 -4.85 14.93 -6.12
CA THR A 277 -4.61 16.38 -6.03
C THR A 277 -3.54 16.83 -7.00
N GLY A 278 -2.48 16.05 -7.18
CA GLY A 278 -1.40 16.31 -8.14
C GLY A 278 -1.91 16.35 -9.58
N ILE A 279 -2.68 15.34 -9.99
CA ILE A 279 -3.28 15.28 -11.32
C ILE A 279 -4.24 16.45 -11.54
N GLU A 280 -5.10 16.76 -10.56
CA GLU A 280 -6.04 17.89 -10.66
C GLU A 280 -5.32 19.23 -10.80
N LEU A 281 -4.29 19.47 -9.98
CA LEU A 281 -3.48 20.68 -10.02
C LEU A 281 -2.74 20.83 -11.36
N ALA A 282 -2.15 19.76 -11.86
CA ALA A 282 -1.46 19.75 -13.15
C ALA A 282 -2.42 20.06 -14.30
N ARG A 283 -3.62 19.46 -14.31
CA ARG A 283 -4.69 19.75 -15.30
C ARG A 283 -5.13 21.20 -15.24
N LYS A 284 -5.35 21.77 -14.05
CA LYS A 284 -5.72 23.18 -13.87
C LYS A 284 -4.62 24.14 -14.32
N THR A 285 -3.36 23.83 -13.97
CA THR A 285 -2.20 24.64 -14.38
C THR A 285 -2.06 24.66 -15.90
N LEU A 286 -2.17 23.52 -16.56
CA LEU A 286 -2.14 23.43 -18.02
C LEU A 286 -3.29 24.20 -18.69
N SER A 287 -4.50 24.10 -18.13
CA SER A 287 -5.66 24.87 -18.63
C SER A 287 -5.42 26.36 -18.54
N THR A 288 -4.86 26.85 -17.45
CA THR A 288 -4.48 28.26 -17.26
C THR A 288 -3.42 28.70 -18.27
N ILE A 289 -2.40 27.86 -18.50
CA ILE A 289 -1.35 28.15 -19.51
C ILE A 289 -1.97 28.28 -20.91
N LYS A 290 -2.84 27.35 -21.31
CA LYS A 290 -3.51 27.36 -22.62
C LYS A 290 -4.42 28.57 -22.77
N GLY A 291 -5.18 28.95 -21.71
CA GLY A 291 -5.99 30.16 -21.69
C GLY A 291 -5.16 31.43 -21.85
N ASN A 292 -4.07 31.57 -21.12
CA ASN A 292 -3.16 32.70 -21.25
C ASN A 292 -2.54 32.82 -22.65
N LEU A 293 -2.20 31.68 -23.26
CA LEU A 293 -1.65 31.64 -24.61
C LEU A 293 -2.70 32.05 -25.64
N PHE A 294 -3.93 31.55 -25.52
CA PHE A 294 -5.06 31.93 -26.38
C PHE A 294 -5.28 33.44 -26.35
N TRP A 295 -5.37 34.06 -25.18
CA TRP A 295 -5.60 35.50 -25.06
C TRP A 295 -4.41 36.32 -25.60
N ALA A 296 -3.16 35.83 -25.42
CA ALA A 296 -2.00 36.49 -26.00
C ALA A 296 -2.05 36.50 -27.53
N PHE A 297 -2.44 35.40 -28.17
CA PHE A 297 -2.60 35.31 -29.62
C PHE A 297 -3.81 36.16 -30.09
N ALA A 298 -4.96 36.07 -29.42
CA ALA A 298 -6.15 36.81 -29.77
C ALA A 298 -5.92 38.33 -29.72
N TYR A 299 -5.22 38.80 -28.67
CA TYR A 299 -4.86 40.23 -28.55
C TYR A 299 -3.94 40.67 -29.69
N ASN A 300 -2.88 39.92 -29.97
CA ASN A 300 -1.96 40.29 -31.05
C ASN A 300 -2.65 40.26 -32.44
N SER A 301 -3.48 39.24 -32.70
CA SER A 301 -4.24 39.14 -33.96
C SER A 301 -5.24 40.25 -34.14
N ALA A 302 -5.84 40.79 -33.06
CA ALA A 302 -6.76 41.91 -33.11
C ALA A 302 -6.04 43.26 -33.15
N ALA A 303 -4.92 43.44 -32.45
CA ALA A 303 -4.22 44.72 -32.33
C ALA A 303 -3.35 45.04 -33.56
N ILE A 304 -2.72 44.04 -34.20
CA ILE A 304 -1.84 44.26 -35.36
C ILE A 304 -2.60 44.91 -36.55
N PRO A 305 -3.83 44.49 -36.92
CA PRO A 305 -4.56 45.14 -37.97
C PRO A 305 -5.09 46.55 -37.64
N LEU A 306 -5.09 46.91 -36.33
CA LEU A 306 -5.60 48.20 -35.83
C LEU A 306 -4.49 49.20 -35.57
N ALA A 307 -3.21 48.79 -35.64
CA ALA A 307 -2.02 49.63 -35.50
C ALA A 307 -1.50 50.08 -36.87
#